data_dc861a6866fffc810baa451e8365b829
#
_entry.id   dc861a6866fffc810baa451e8365b829
#
_cell.length_a   1.000
_cell.length_b   1.000
_cell.length_c   1.000
_cell.angle_alpha   90.00
_cell.angle_beta   90.00
_cell.angle_gamma   90.00
#
_symmetry.space_group_name_H-M   'P 1'
#
loop_
_entity.id
_entity.type
_entity.pdbx_description
1 polymer ?
#
loop_
_entity_poly.entity_id
_entity_poly.type
_entity_poly.pdbx_seq_one_letter_code
_entity_poly.pdbx_strand_id
1 'polypeptide(L)'
;MNEVEQLVIKNLMLDEEYVRKALPFIKSEYFAESSGRNLFTIIHKYFTEYDALPTKEALQIEVGQLSGISDDQHKDILKSIDNIDGERSDYEWILDTTEKWCKERALYLALMSSIKIAEGNDEQRATGAIPTILSDALAVSFDNHIGHDYLEDYEERYNFYHQKEEKIPFDLEFFNTVSYTHLTLPTIRLV
;
A
#
# COMPACT_ATOMS: atom_id res chain seq x y z
N MET A 1 11.85 -16.81 -2.91
CA MET A 1 10.94 -15.66 -3.21
C MET A 1 9.94 -16.03 -4.28
N ASN A 2 8.68 -15.61 -4.12
CA ASN A 2 7.64 -15.72 -5.14
C ASN A 2 8.01 -14.86 -6.37
N GLU A 3 7.46 -15.18 -7.56
CA GLU A 3 7.72 -14.43 -8.80
C GLU A 3 7.39 -12.94 -8.67
N VAL A 4 6.26 -12.61 -8.01
CA VAL A 4 5.88 -11.20 -7.77
C VAL A 4 6.87 -10.50 -6.84
N GLU A 5 7.34 -11.16 -5.77
CA GLU A 5 8.34 -10.60 -4.86
C GLU A 5 9.67 -10.30 -5.57
N GLN A 6 10.10 -11.21 -6.47
CA GLN A 6 11.29 -11.00 -7.28
C GLN A 6 11.13 -9.82 -8.23
N LEU A 7 9.95 -9.70 -8.85
CA LEU A 7 9.63 -8.61 -9.75
C LEU A 7 9.60 -7.25 -9.04
N VAL A 8 9.02 -7.21 -7.84
CA VAL A 8 9.02 -6.01 -6.98
C VAL A 8 10.44 -5.58 -6.64
N ILE A 9 11.26 -6.50 -6.13
CA ILE A 9 12.68 -6.23 -5.82
C ILE A 9 13.45 -5.75 -7.05
N LYS A 10 13.24 -6.39 -8.20
CA LYS A 10 13.88 -6.00 -9.46
C LYS A 10 13.56 -4.54 -9.81
N ASN A 11 12.27 -4.15 -9.79
CA ASN A 11 11.88 -2.79 -10.15
C ASN A 11 12.30 -1.75 -9.09
N LEU A 12 12.38 -2.14 -7.81
CA LEU A 12 12.97 -1.29 -6.76
C LEU A 12 14.47 -0.98 -6.99
N MET A 13 15.16 -1.74 -7.83
CA MET A 13 16.55 -1.50 -8.19
C MET A 13 16.73 -0.79 -9.53
N LEU A 14 15.74 -0.84 -10.43
CA LEU A 14 15.88 -0.40 -11.81
C LEU A 14 15.10 0.87 -12.15
N ASP A 15 14.08 1.20 -11.36
CA ASP A 15 13.17 2.30 -11.68
C ASP A 15 12.96 3.24 -10.48
N GLU A 16 13.53 4.45 -10.57
CA GLU A 16 13.48 5.44 -9.51
C GLU A 16 12.04 5.98 -9.30
N GLU A 17 11.29 6.17 -10.37
CA GLU A 17 9.91 6.66 -10.30
C GLU A 17 9.01 5.65 -9.58
N TYR A 18 9.18 4.37 -9.92
CA TYR A 18 8.50 3.28 -9.22
C TYR A 18 8.87 3.23 -7.74
N VAL A 19 10.16 3.37 -7.40
CA VAL A 19 10.60 3.36 -5.99
C VAL A 19 9.93 4.50 -5.21
N ARG A 20 9.96 5.72 -5.73
CA ARG A 20 9.35 6.88 -5.06
C ARG A 20 7.86 6.70 -4.81
N LYS A 21 7.14 6.02 -5.71
CA LYS A 21 5.71 5.78 -5.59
C LYS A 21 5.38 4.57 -4.72
N ALA A 22 6.06 3.45 -4.90
CA ALA A 22 5.72 2.17 -4.27
C ALA A 22 6.35 1.95 -2.90
N LEU A 23 7.59 2.43 -2.67
CA LEU A 23 8.36 2.17 -1.46
C LEU A 23 7.63 2.52 -0.14
N PRO A 24 6.87 3.64 -0.04
CA PRO A 24 6.16 3.99 1.19
C PRO A 24 5.09 2.96 1.61
N PHE A 25 4.59 2.17 0.68
CA PHE A 25 3.48 1.22 0.91
C PHE A 25 3.97 -0.22 1.09
N ILE A 26 5.19 -0.52 0.67
CA ILE A 26 5.77 -1.85 0.82
C ILE A 26 6.37 -2.00 2.21
N LYS A 27 6.04 -3.09 2.89
CA LYS A 27 6.61 -3.44 4.20
C LYS A 27 7.45 -4.70 4.09
N SER A 28 8.53 -4.79 4.86
CA SER A 28 9.39 -5.98 4.89
C SER A 28 8.63 -7.26 5.26
N GLU A 29 7.60 -7.15 6.10
CA GLU A 29 6.75 -8.27 6.53
C GLU A 29 5.88 -8.86 5.39
N TYR A 30 5.71 -8.14 4.26
CA TYR A 30 4.98 -8.66 3.10
C TYR A 30 5.75 -9.77 2.38
N PHE A 31 7.07 -9.77 2.47
CA PHE A 31 7.90 -10.83 1.90
C PHE A 31 7.81 -12.11 2.74
N ALA A 32 7.53 -13.24 2.09
CA ALA A 32 7.34 -14.51 2.78
C ALA A 32 8.67 -15.04 3.36
N GLU A 33 9.74 -14.92 2.60
CA GLU A 33 11.06 -15.43 2.97
C GLU A 33 11.94 -14.37 3.64
N SER A 34 12.81 -14.81 4.53
CA SER A 34 13.77 -13.94 5.24
C SER A 34 14.77 -13.26 4.28
N SER A 35 15.16 -13.95 3.21
CA SER A 35 16.03 -13.39 2.17
C SER A 35 15.42 -12.17 1.50
N GLY A 36 14.15 -12.26 1.10
CA GLY A 36 13.40 -11.14 0.52
C GLY A 36 13.23 -9.98 1.50
N ARG A 37 12.90 -10.27 2.77
CA ARG A 37 12.78 -9.26 3.82
C ARG A 37 14.08 -8.50 4.05
N ASN A 38 15.19 -9.21 4.14
CA ASN A 38 16.50 -8.61 4.36
C ASN A 38 16.91 -7.76 3.16
N LEU A 39 16.74 -8.27 1.93
CA LEU A 39 17.08 -7.55 0.72
C LEU A 39 16.24 -6.26 0.58
N PHE A 40 14.93 -6.35 0.79
CA PHE A 40 14.07 -5.17 0.81
C PHE A 40 14.50 -4.15 1.88
N THR A 41 14.83 -4.60 3.09
CA THR A 41 15.27 -3.71 4.18
C THR A 41 16.55 -2.95 3.80
N ILE A 42 17.50 -3.61 3.12
CA ILE A 42 18.73 -2.97 2.64
C ILE A 42 18.40 -1.92 1.56
N ILE A 43 17.58 -2.28 0.58
CA ILE A 43 17.17 -1.36 -0.50
C ILE A 43 16.45 -0.15 0.08
N HIS A 44 15.51 -0.36 1.00
CA HIS A 44 14.76 0.70 1.66
C HIS A 44 15.68 1.65 2.44
N LYS A 45 16.61 1.07 3.23
CA LYS A 45 17.60 1.86 4.00
C LYS A 45 18.47 2.68 3.06
N TYR A 46 19.02 2.06 2.00
CA TYR A 46 19.89 2.72 1.04
C TYR A 46 19.18 3.89 0.36
N PHE A 47 17.96 3.67 -0.13
CA PHE A 47 17.19 4.72 -0.80
C PHE A 47 16.82 5.86 0.17
N THR A 48 16.49 5.55 1.41
CA THR A 48 16.17 6.57 2.42
C THR A 48 17.40 7.41 2.79
N GLU A 49 18.61 6.81 2.80
CA GLU A 49 19.85 7.47 3.19
C GLU A 49 20.46 8.30 2.04
N TYR A 50 20.44 7.75 0.83
CA TYR A 50 21.14 8.33 -0.32
C TYR A 50 20.23 8.96 -1.38
N ASP A 51 18.91 8.79 -1.28
CA ASP A 51 17.91 9.23 -2.27
C ASP A 51 18.28 8.78 -3.70
N ALA A 52 18.83 7.58 -3.83
CA ALA A 52 19.33 7.00 -5.08
C ALA A 52 19.12 5.49 -5.10
N LEU A 53 19.02 4.93 -6.32
CA LEU A 53 18.91 3.47 -6.49
C LEU A 53 20.24 2.79 -6.14
N PRO A 54 20.19 1.68 -5.36
CA PRO A 54 21.39 0.92 -5.05
C PRO A 54 21.91 0.15 -6.29
N THR A 55 23.21 0.14 -6.50
CA THR A 55 23.83 -0.77 -7.46
C THR A 55 23.97 -2.18 -6.92
N LYS A 56 24.16 -3.18 -7.78
CA LYS A 56 24.39 -4.57 -7.35
C LYS A 56 25.57 -4.67 -6.40
N GLU A 57 26.67 -3.97 -6.74
CA GLU A 57 27.90 -3.95 -5.94
C GLU A 57 27.65 -3.33 -4.55
N ALA A 58 26.89 -2.23 -4.47
CA ALA A 58 26.52 -1.62 -3.21
C ALA A 58 25.72 -2.58 -2.34
N LEU A 59 24.73 -3.27 -2.91
CA LEU A 59 23.93 -4.26 -2.19
C LEU A 59 24.77 -5.45 -1.72
N GLN A 60 25.70 -5.96 -2.53
CA GLN A 60 26.59 -7.04 -2.13
C GLN A 60 27.46 -6.65 -0.92
N ILE A 61 27.96 -5.40 -0.90
CA ILE A 61 28.72 -4.87 0.24
C ILE A 61 27.85 -4.78 1.49
N GLU A 62 26.63 -4.20 1.38
CA GLU A 62 25.70 -4.08 2.51
C GLU A 62 25.27 -5.45 3.06
N VAL A 63 25.02 -6.43 2.18
CA VAL A 63 24.73 -7.82 2.59
C VAL A 63 25.89 -8.43 3.35
N GLY A 64 27.15 -8.16 2.95
CA GLY A 64 28.34 -8.63 3.65
C GLY A 64 28.50 -8.05 5.08
N GLN A 65 27.87 -6.90 5.36
CA GLN A 65 27.89 -6.26 6.69
C GLN A 65 26.74 -6.73 7.61
N LEU A 66 25.77 -7.48 7.08
CA LEU A 66 24.67 -7.98 7.88
C LEU A 66 25.17 -9.00 8.93
N SER A 67 24.90 -8.72 10.18
CA SER A 67 25.13 -9.63 11.28
C SER A 67 23.87 -10.43 11.61
N GLY A 68 24.03 -11.72 11.97
CA GLY A 68 22.90 -12.53 12.43
C GLY A 68 22.13 -13.28 11.35
N ILE A 69 22.65 -13.34 10.12
CA ILE A 69 22.11 -14.18 9.03
C ILE A 69 22.97 -15.45 8.89
N SER A 70 22.33 -16.56 8.49
CA SER A 70 23.07 -17.80 8.21
C SER A 70 23.79 -17.72 6.86
N ASP A 71 24.85 -18.53 6.70
CA ASP A 71 25.60 -18.62 5.43
C ASP A 71 24.70 -18.97 4.24
N ASP A 72 23.66 -19.78 4.46
CA ASP A 72 22.74 -20.16 3.40
C ASP A 72 21.83 -18.96 3.02
N GLN A 73 21.33 -18.20 3.99
CA GLN A 73 20.55 -16.99 3.73
C GLN A 73 21.40 -15.94 3.02
N HIS A 74 22.67 -15.79 3.39
CA HIS A 74 23.60 -14.89 2.73
C HIS A 74 23.78 -15.27 1.27
N LYS A 75 24.00 -16.56 0.95
CA LYS A 75 24.11 -17.06 -0.41
C LYS A 75 22.83 -16.86 -1.22
N ASP A 76 21.66 -17.05 -0.60
CA ASP A 76 20.38 -16.89 -1.29
C ASP A 76 20.09 -15.42 -1.62
N ILE A 77 20.49 -14.49 -0.74
CA ILE A 77 20.38 -13.05 -1.02
C ILE A 77 21.32 -12.68 -2.19
N LEU A 78 22.57 -13.12 -2.17
CA LEU A 78 23.53 -12.84 -3.26
C LEU A 78 23.04 -13.40 -4.60
N LYS A 79 22.54 -14.65 -4.63
CA LYS A 79 21.92 -15.21 -5.85
C LYS A 79 20.73 -14.39 -6.34
N SER A 80 19.92 -13.89 -5.41
CA SER A 80 18.78 -13.03 -5.76
C SER A 80 19.24 -11.72 -6.40
N ILE A 81 20.32 -11.10 -5.90
CA ILE A 81 20.91 -9.89 -6.46
C ILE A 81 21.51 -10.17 -7.86
N ASP A 82 22.23 -11.28 -8.01
CA ASP A 82 22.85 -11.64 -9.29
C ASP A 82 21.81 -11.93 -10.38
N ASN A 83 20.67 -12.51 -10.00
CA ASN A 83 19.55 -12.81 -10.90
C ASN A 83 18.70 -11.58 -11.28
N ILE A 84 18.98 -10.41 -10.70
CA ILE A 84 18.29 -9.17 -11.08
C ILE A 84 18.92 -8.64 -12.38
N ASP A 85 18.48 -9.20 -13.51
CA ASP A 85 18.89 -8.77 -14.84
C ASP A 85 17.69 -8.38 -15.69
N GLY A 86 17.93 -7.60 -16.75
CA GLY A 86 16.96 -7.23 -17.75
C GLY A 86 16.42 -5.81 -17.61
N GLU A 87 15.47 -5.48 -18.46
CA GLU A 87 14.84 -4.17 -18.51
C GLU A 87 13.80 -4.01 -17.41
N ARG A 88 13.49 -2.74 -17.07
CA ARG A 88 12.37 -2.40 -16.19
C ARG A 88 11.06 -2.89 -16.77
N SER A 89 10.13 -3.22 -15.91
CA SER A 89 8.77 -3.58 -16.31
C SER A 89 7.99 -2.33 -16.75
N ASP A 90 6.86 -2.54 -17.43
CA ASP A 90 5.92 -1.44 -17.67
C ASP A 90 5.49 -0.81 -16.34
N TYR A 91 5.56 0.53 -16.28
CA TYR A 91 5.42 1.27 -15.04
C TYR A 91 4.02 1.13 -14.42
N GLU A 92 2.96 1.33 -15.21
CA GLU A 92 1.59 1.26 -14.70
C GLU A 92 1.24 -0.17 -14.27
N TRP A 93 1.58 -1.14 -15.12
CA TRP A 93 1.33 -2.54 -14.82
C TRP A 93 2.04 -3.02 -13.55
N ILE A 94 3.30 -2.62 -13.34
CA ILE A 94 4.05 -3.03 -12.14
C ILE A 94 3.52 -2.34 -10.88
N LEU A 95 3.06 -1.09 -10.96
CA LEU A 95 2.40 -0.41 -9.85
C LEU A 95 1.12 -1.13 -9.44
N ASP A 96 0.23 -1.41 -10.39
CA ASP A 96 -1.03 -2.12 -10.13
C ASP A 96 -0.77 -3.51 -9.54
N THR A 97 0.20 -4.24 -10.11
CA THR A 97 0.58 -5.58 -9.64
C THR A 97 1.11 -5.52 -8.21
N THR A 98 1.95 -4.53 -7.90
CA THR A 98 2.52 -4.35 -6.56
C THR A 98 1.46 -3.94 -5.56
N GLU A 99 0.56 -3.03 -5.92
CA GLU A 99 -0.56 -2.62 -5.06
C GLU A 99 -1.44 -3.81 -4.70
N LYS A 100 -1.82 -4.60 -5.70
CA LYS A 100 -2.61 -5.82 -5.47
C LYS A 100 -1.88 -6.80 -4.55
N TRP A 101 -0.60 -7.03 -4.78
CA TRP A 101 0.22 -7.88 -3.92
C TRP A 101 0.30 -7.34 -2.50
N CYS A 102 0.51 -6.03 -2.30
CA CYS A 102 0.53 -5.41 -0.98
C CYS A 102 -0.81 -5.58 -0.24
N LYS A 103 -1.95 -5.37 -0.94
CA LYS A 103 -3.29 -5.59 -0.38
C LYS A 103 -3.50 -7.05 0.06
N GLU A 104 -3.15 -8.00 -0.79
CA GLU A 104 -3.26 -9.45 -0.49
C GLU A 104 -2.38 -9.83 0.71
N ARG A 105 -1.15 -9.33 0.78
CA ARG A 105 -0.23 -9.61 1.88
C ARG A 105 -0.66 -8.94 3.18
N ALA A 106 -1.10 -7.69 3.14
CA ALA A 106 -1.64 -6.99 4.31
C ALA A 106 -2.84 -7.74 4.89
N LEU A 107 -3.79 -8.14 4.04
CA LEU A 107 -4.97 -8.90 4.46
C LEU A 107 -4.58 -10.26 5.06
N TYR A 108 -3.66 -10.99 4.41
CA TYR A 108 -3.17 -12.27 4.92
C TYR A 108 -2.56 -12.14 6.32
N LEU A 109 -1.69 -11.16 6.53
CA LEU A 109 -1.04 -10.91 7.82
C LEU A 109 -2.05 -10.46 8.89
N ALA A 110 -3.04 -9.64 8.52
CA ALA A 110 -4.11 -9.23 9.41
C ALA A 110 -4.98 -10.40 9.86
N LEU A 111 -5.33 -11.31 8.94
CA LEU A 111 -6.07 -12.53 9.25
C LEU A 111 -5.26 -13.46 10.18
N MET A 112 -3.98 -13.69 9.88
CA MET A 112 -3.11 -14.50 10.74
C MET A 112 -2.96 -13.91 12.14
N SER A 113 -2.84 -12.57 12.24
CA SER A 113 -2.82 -11.86 13.51
C SER A 113 -4.14 -11.99 14.26
N SER A 114 -5.27 -11.84 13.56
CA SER A 114 -6.61 -11.95 14.12
C SER A 114 -6.88 -13.36 14.67
N ILE A 115 -6.41 -14.40 13.98
CA ILE A 115 -6.51 -15.79 14.46
C ILE A 115 -5.72 -15.96 15.77
N LYS A 116 -4.48 -15.47 15.84
CA LYS A 116 -3.67 -15.55 17.06
C LYS A 116 -4.33 -14.85 18.26
N ILE A 117 -4.95 -13.69 18.02
CA ILE A 117 -5.72 -12.96 19.04
C ILE A 117 -6.94 -13.77 19.48
N ALA A 118 -7.69 -14.36 18.53
CA ALA A 118 -8.88 -15.16 18.83
C ALA A 118 -8.57 -16.45 19.60
N GLU A 119 -7.42 -17.06 19.35
CA GLU A 119 -6.92 -18.24 20.06
C GLU A 119 -6.33 -17.91 21.45
N GLY A 120 -6.21 -16.62 21.79
CA GLY A 120 -5.60 -16.19 23.06
C GLY A 120 -4.07 -16.30 23.09
N ASN A 121 -3.44 -16.46 21.93
CA ASN A 121 -1.98 -16.58 21.79
C ASN A 121 -1.28 -15.21 21.68
N ASP A 122 -2.02 -14.11 21.75
CA ASP A 122 -1.51 -12.73 21.75
C ASP A 122 -1.89 -12.07 23.09
N GLU A 123 -0.92 -11.97 23.98
CA GLU A 123 -1.14 -11.36 25.31
C GLU A 123 -1.27 -9.83 25.28
N GLN A 124 -0.89 -9.19 24.18
CA GLN A 124 -0.82 -7.72 24.07
C GLN A 124 -2.10 -7.11 23.49
N ARG A 125 -2.85 -7.86 22.71
CA ARG A 125 -4.02 -7.35 21.96
C ARG A 125 -5.29 -8.10 22.34
N ALA A 126 -6.32 -7.34 22.70
CA ALA A 126 -7.65 -7.89 22.99
C ALA A 126 -8.43 -8.18 21.70
N THR A 127 -9.41 -9.09 21.77
CA THR A 127 -10.30 -9.48 20.66
C THR A 127 -10.99 -8.27 20.01
N GLY A 128 -11.25 -7.19 20.77
CA GLY A 128 -11.81 -5.94 20.25
C GLY A 128 -10.92 -5.18 19.26
N ALA A 129 -9.63 -5.53 19.15
CA ALA A 129 -8.72 -4.93 18.16
C ALA A 129 -8.86 -5.55 16.75
N ILE A 130 -9.47 -6.72 16.61
CA ILE A 130 -9.60 -7.44 15.33
C ILE A 130 -10.26 -6.59 14.23
N PRO A 131 -11.39 -5.90 14.47
CA PRO A 131 -12.02 -5.09 13.43
C PRO A 131 -11.10 -3.98 12.90
N THR A 132 -10.34 -3.32 13.77
CA THR A 132 -9.39 -2.27 13.38
C THR A 132 -8.25 -2.85 12.56
N ILE A 133 -7.65 -3.97 12.97
CA ILE A 133 -6.57 -4.65 12.23
C ILE A 133 -7.02 -5.01 10.81
N LEU A 134 -8.22 -5.54 10.64
CA LEU A 134 -8.77 -5.88 9.34
C LEU A 134 -9.12 -4.64 8.51
N SER A 135 -9.67 -3.61 9.13
CA SER A 135 -9.98 -2.34 8.47
C SER A 135 -8.72 -1.67 7.93
N ASP A 136 -7.65 -1.62 8.73
CA ASP A 136 -6.36 -1.03 8.34
C ASP A 136 -5.73 -1.81 7.16
N ALA A 137 -5.85 -3.14 7.17
CA ALA A 137 -5.35 -3.97 6.07
C ALA A 137 -6.13 -3.76 4.76
N LEU A 138 -7.43 -3.52 4.84
CA LEU A 138 -8.28 -3.24 3.68
C LEU A 138 -8.10 -1.82 3.14
N ALA A 139 -7.61 -0.89 3.97
CA ALA A 139 -7.36 0.50 3.59
C ALA A 139 -6.02 0.71 2.84
N VAL A 140 -5.21 -0.35 2.66
CA VAL A 140 -3.95 -0.24 1.90
C VAL A 140 -4.26 0.12 0.45
N SER A 141 -3.76 1.28 0.00
CA SER A 141 -3.88 1.76 -1.38
C SER A 141 -2.68 2.62 -1.73
N PHE A 142 -2.24 2.56 -2.98
CA PHE A 142 -1.18 3.43 -3.52
C PHE A 142 -1.75 4.77 -4.01
N ASP A 143 -3.06 4.91 -3.94
CA ASP A 143 -3.72 6.16 -4.26
C ASP A 143 -3.51 7.17 -3.11
N ASN A 144 -2.71 8.19 -3.40
CA ASN A 144 -2.48 9.31 -2.48
C ASN A 144 -3.53 10.43 -2.65
N HIS A 145 -4.60 10.17 -3.42
CA HIS A 145 -5.67 11.14 -3.59
C HIS A 145 -6.46 11.29 -2.28
N ILE A 146 -5.85 12.02 -1.36
CA ILE A 146 -6.55 12.50 -0.16
C ILE A 146 -7.25 13.82 -0.55
N GLY A 147 -8.47 13.68 -1.08
CA GLY A 147 -9.27 14.83 -1.50
C GLY A 147 -9.18 15.13 -3.00
N HIS A 148 -9.97 16.09 -3.46
CA HIS A 148 -9.95 16.56 -4.84
C HIS A 148 -8.79 17.53 -5.03
N ASP A 149 -7.97 17.34 -6.08
CA ASP A 149 -7.05 18.38 -6.52
C ASP A 149 -7.87 19.56 -7.04
N TYR A 150 -7.68 20.72 -6.40
CA TYR A 150 -8.52 21.88 -6.71
C TYR A 150 -8.33 22.40 -8.14
N LEU A 151 -7.15 22.17 -8.72
CA LEU A 151 -6.81 22.66 -10.06
C LEU A 151 -7.03 21.60 -11.13
N GLU A 152 -6.71 20.34 -10.86
CA GLU A 152 -6.81 19.26 -11.84
C GLU A 152 -8.23 18.70 -11.95
N ASP A 153 -8.97 18.57 -10.84
CA ASP A 153 -10.32 17.98 -10.80
C ASP A 153 -11.45 19.01 -10.99
N TYR A 154 -11.18 20.14 -11.64
CA TYR A 154 -12.18 21.21 -11.74
C TYR A 154 -13.44 20.79 -12.52
N GLU A 155 -13.31 19.97 -13.57
CA GLU A 155 -14.45 19.49 -14.37
C GLU A 155 -15.31 18.49 -13.60
N GLU A 156 -14.69 17.55 -12.89
CA GLU A 156 -15.39 16.56 -12.09
C GLU A 156 -16.16 17.24 -10.95
N ARG A 157 -15.51 18.19 -10.30
CA ARG A 157 -16.13 19.02 -9.26
C ARG A 157 -17.27 19.88 -9.80
N TYR A 158 -17.09 20.52 -10.97
CA TYR A 158 -18.14 21.27 -11.63
C TYR A 158 -19.36 20.38 -11.88
N ASN A 159 -19.16 19.19 -12.44
CA ASN A 159 -20.22 18.23 -12.71
C ASN A 159 -20.89 17.75 -11.43
N PHE A 160 -20.12 17.48 -10.37
CA PHE A 160 -20.65 17.07 -9.06
C PHE A 160 -21.59 18.15 -8.47
N TYR A 161 -21.18 19.41 -8.49
CA TYR A 161 -22.01 20.50 -7.96
C TYR A 161 -23.21 20.87 -8.82
N HIS A 162 -23.19 20.49 -10.12
CA HIS A 162 -24.28 20.76 -11.04
C HIS A 162 -25.17 19.55 -11.33
N GLN A 163 -24.90 18.39 -10.71
CA GLN A 163 -25.81 17.25 -10.77
C GLN A 163 -27.14 17.63 -10.14
N LYS A 164 -28.22 17.43 -10.88
CA LYS A 164 -29.58 17.56 -10.33
C LYS A 164 -29.79 16.43 -9.33
N GLU A 165 -29.89 16.77 -8.05
CA GLU A 165 -30.26 15.82 -7.02
C GLU A 165 -31.71 15.35 -7.26
N GLU A 166 -31.91 14.04 -7.41
CA GLU A 166 -33.25 13.45 -7.34
C GLU A 166 -33.74 13.53 -5.91
N LYS A 167 -34.69 14.43 -5.65
CA LYS A 167 -35.31 14.61 -4.32
C LYS A 167 -36.38 13.55 -4.15
N ILE A 168 -36.25 12.74 -3.10
CA ILE A 168 -37.27 11.80 -2.71
C ILE A 168 -38.32 12.58 -1.90
N PRO A 169 -39.59 12.68 -2.36
CA PRO A 169 -40.62 13.37 -1.62
C PRO A 169 -41.00 12.60 -0.36
N PHE A 170 -41.36 13.31 0.68
CA PHE A 170 -41.97 12.70 1.87
C PHE A 170 -43.41 12.30 1.58
N ASP A 171 -43.90 11.25 2.21
CA ASP A 171 -45.29 10.79 2.08
C ASP A 171 -46.35 11.84 2.54
N LEU A 172 -45.94 12.82 3.35
CA LEU A 172 -46.77 13.91 3.80
C LEU A 172 -46.51 15.18 2.99
N GLU A 173 -47.49 15.61 2.22
CA GLU A 173 -47.44 16.76 1.31
C GLU A 173 -47.05 18.07 2.01
N PHE A 174 -47.46 18.24 3.27
CA PHE A 174 -47.09 19.38 4.09
C PHE A 174 -45.58 19.48 4.33
N PHE A 175 -44.88 18.36 4.58
CA PHE A 175 -43.42 18.36 4.78
C PHE A 175 -42.67 18.66 3.49
N ASN A 176 -43.20 18.27 2.35
CA ASN A 176 -42.60 18.61 1.05
C ASN A 176 -42.67 20.12 0.78
N THR A 177 -43.72 20.77 1.19
CA THR A 177 -43.89 22.22 1.02
C THR A 177 -42.97 23.02 1.95
N VAL A 178 -42.80 22.59 3.22
CA VAL A 178 -41.98 23.26 4.21
C VAL A 178 -40.48 22.98 3.97
N SER A 179 -40.10 21.76 3.60
CA SER A 179 -38.71 21.42 3.34
C SER A 179 -38.15 22.09 2.06
N TYR A 180 -39.03 22.41 1.12
CA TYR A 180 -38.64 23.14 -0.09
C TYR A 180 -38.17 24.56 0.18
N THR A 181 -38.63 25.18 1.26
CA THR A 181 -38.30 26.56 1.62
C THR A 181 -37.12 26.70 2.60
N HIS A 182 -36.82 25.66 3.38
CA HIS A 182 -35.88 25.75 4.48
C HIS A 182 -34.70 24.75 4.46
N LEU A 183 -34.73 23.72 3.61
CA LEU A 183 -33.67 22.71 3.49
C LEU A 183 -32.80 22.88 2.23
N THR A 184 -32.68 24.09 1.72
CA THR A 184 -31.63 24.45 0.74
C THR A 184 -30.30 24.83 1.41
N LEU A 185 -30.12 24.50 2.68
CA LEU A 185 -28.79 24.50 3.25
C LEU A 185 -28.03 23.31 2.62
N PRO A 186 -26.82 23.56 2.06
CA PRO A 186 -26.01 22.48 1.58
C PRO A 186 -25.80 21.53 2.74
N THR A 187 -26.37 20.36 2.68
CA THR A 187 -26.04 19.27 3.58
C THR A 187 -24.55 19.02 3.37
N ILE A 188 -23.73 19.48 4.32
CA ILE A 188 -22.33 19.11 4.39
C ILE A 188 -22.35 17.60 4.49
N ARG A 189 -22.14 16.90 3.38
CA ARG A 189 -21.75 15.49 3.41
C ARG A 189 -20.38 15.46 4.10
N LEU A 190 -20.38 15.03 5.34
CA LEU A 190 -19.16 14.54 5.97
C LEU A 190 -18.75 13.31 5.17
N VAL A 191 -17.66 13.43 4.42
CA VAL A 191 -16.95 12.34 3.78
C VAL A 191 -16.14 11.61 4.84
#